data_948a05c7c9da91ddf638cafe873ea8a0
#
_entry.id   948a05c7c9da91ddf638cafe873ea8a0
#
_cell.length_a   1.000
_cell.length_b   1.000
_cell.length_c   1.000
_cell.angle_alpha   90.00
_cell.angle_beta   90.00
_cell.angle_gamma   90.00
#
_symmetry.space_group_name_H-M   'P 1'
#
loop_
_entity.id
_entity.type
_entity.pdbx_description
1 polymer ?
#
loop_
_entity_poly.entity_id
_entity_poly.type
_entity_poly.pdbx_seq_one_letter_code
_entity_poly.pdbx_strand_id
1 'polypeptide(L)'
;MLMPKKVKYRKQQRGRMTGKAWRGSTLAFGQFGLKVLEPGWITDRQIEASRVAMTRFVKRGGKVWIRLFPDKPVTKKPAETRMGKGKGAPDHWVAVVRPGKILFEMEGVTITDAKEAMRLASHKLPLRTAFVKRDVL
;
A
#
# COMPACT_ATOMS: atom_id res chain seq x y z
N MET A 1 -6.96 1.56 12.23
CA MET A 1 -6.22 1.50 10.98
C MET A 1 -7.11 1.89 9.81
N LEU A 2 -6.51 2.10 8.66
CA LEU A 2 -7.26 2.50 7.47
C LEU A 2 -8.28 1.42 7.10
N MET A 3 -9.52 1.85 6.92
CA MET A 3 -10.60 0.98 6.45
C MET A 3 -11.73 1.87 5.95
N PRO A 4 -12.59 1.34 5.05
CA PRO A 4 -13.74 2.13 4.59
C PRO A 4 -14.72 2.36 5.75
N LYS A 5 -15.27 3.57 5.80
CA LYS A 5 -16.31 3.89 6.79
C LYS A 5 -17.62 3.17 6.49
N LYS A 6 -17.91 2.98 5.22
CA LYS A 6 -19.16 2.37 4.76
C LYS A 6 -18.89 1.58 3.50
N VAL A 7 -19.40 0.36 3.45
CA VAL A 7 -19.22 -0.51 2.29
C VAL A 7 -20.56 -1.07 1.84
N LYS A 8 -20.69 -1.29 0.54
CA LYS A 8 -21.86 -1.94 -0.04
C LYS A 8 -21.88 -3.42 0.32
N TYR A 9 -20.73 -4.08 0.29
CA TYR A 9 -20.58 -5.49 0.64
C TYR A 9 -19.44 -5.65 1.64
N ARG A 10 -19.69 -6.41 2.71
CA ARG A 10 -18.68 -6.69 3.74
C ARG A 10 -17.72 -7.79 3.32
N LYS A 11 -18.11 -8.63 2.38
CA LYS A 11 -17.31 -9.75 1.89
C LYS A 11 -17.22 -9.68 0.38
N GLN A 12 -16.05 -10.02 -0.16
CA GLN A 12 -15.81 -10.01 -1.60
C GLN A 12 -15.03 -11.25 -1.99
N GLN A 13 -15.15 -11.64 -3.25
CA GLN A 13 -14.37 -12.72 -3.80
C GLN A 13 -12.91 -12.28 -3.97
N ARG A 14 -11.99 -13.25 -3.92
CA ARG A 14 -10.57 -12.96 -4.05
C ARG A 14 -10.22 -12.27 -5.37
N GLY A 15 -10.78 -12.77 -6.48
CA GLY A 15 -10.53 -12.20 -7.80
C GLY A 15 -9.15 -12.53 -8.34
N ARG A 16 -8.84 -11.98 -9.51
CA ARG A 16 -7.54 -12.13 -10.18
C ARG A 16 -6.82 -10.79 -10.21
N MET A 17 -5.51 -10.83 -10.06
CA MET A 17 -4.67 -9.65 -10.11
C MET A 17 -3.90 -9.62 -11.42
N THR A 18 -4.59 -9.30 -12.52
CA THR A 18 -3.98 -9.24 -13.85
C THR A 18 -3.83 -7.80 -14.30
N GLY A 19 -2.91 -7.59 -15.26
CA GLY A 19 -2.70 -6.29 -15.87
C GLY A 19 -1.72 -5.41 -15.11
N LYS A 20 -1.51 -4.22 -15.66
CA LYS A 20 -0.63 -3.19 -15.09
C LYS A 20 -1.47 -2.02 -14.60
N ALA A 21 -0.88 -1.20 -13.73
CA ALA A 21 -1.54 0.01 -13.28
C ALA A 21 -1.50 1.08 -14.38
N TRP A 22 -2.67 1.52 -14.83
CA TRP A 22 -2.81 2.63 -15.76
C TRP A 22 -3.08 3.94 -15.03
N ARG A 23 -3.73 3.87 -13.87
CA ARG A 23 -3.97 5.01 -12.99
C ARG A 23 -3.12 4.88 -11.75
N GLY A 24 -2.65 6.02 -11.25
CA GLY A 24 -1.78 6.03 -10.07
C GLY A 24 -0.39 5.48 -10.34
N SER A 25 0.06 5.50 -11.60
CA SER A 25 1.39 5.01 -12.00
C SER A 25 2.42 6.12 -12.15
N THR A 26 2.05 7.37 -11.92
CA THR A 26 2.95 8.52 -11.99
C THR A 26 2.87 9.34 -10.72
N LEU A 27 3.96 10.06 -10.42
CA LEU A 27 4.00 10.98 -9.29
C LEU A 27 3.06 12.15 -9.55
N ALA A 28 2.16 12.42 -8.61
CA ALA A 28 1.17 13.48 -8.74
C ALA A 28 1.38 14.60 -7.71
N PHE A 29 1.82 14.28 -6.51
CA PHE A 29 1.89 15.22 -5.40
C PHE A 29 3.31 15.59 -5.01
N GLY A 30 4.21 14.61 -4.94
CA GLY A 30 5.55 14.82 -4.43
C GLY A 30 6.64 14.68 -5.49
N GLN A 31 7.88 14.85 -5.06
CA GLN A 31 9.06 14.72 -5.91
C GLN A 31 9.59 13.30 -5.97
N PHE A 32 9.31 12.51 -4.95
CA PHE A 32 9.83 11.15 -4.78
C PHE A 32 8.67 10.19 -4.51
N GLY A 33 8.87 8.93 -4.84
CA GLY A 33 7.84 7.94 -4.61
C GLY A 33 8.37 6.53 -4.54
N LEU A 34 7.49 5.63 -4.13
CA LEU A 34 7.75 4.20 -4.08
C LEU A 34 6.75 3.51 -5.01
N LYS A 35 7.28 2.84 -6.01
CA LYS A 35 6.49 2.15 -7.03
C LYS A 35 6.55 0.65 -6.79
N VAL A 36 5.42 -0.04 -6.88
CA VAL A 36 5.39 -1.49 -6.77
C VAL A 36 5.73 -2.11 -8.13
N LEU A 37 6.49 -3.22 -8.09
CA LEU A 37 6.97 -3.91 -9.29
C LEU A 37 6.23 -5.21 -9.57
N GLU A 38 5.43 -5.68 -8.63
CA GLU A 38 4.70 -6.94 -8.78
C GLU A 38 3.28 -6.80 -8.25
N PRO A 39 2.33 -7.64 -8.70
CA PRO A 39 0.97 -7.58 -8.19
C PRO A 39 0.87 -8.20 -6.80
N GLY A 40 -0.10 -7.75 -6.02
CA GLY A 40 -0.32 -8.33 -4.71
C GLY A 40 -1.30 -7.54 -3.87
N TRP A 41 -1.40 -7.94 -2.63
CA TRP A 41 -2.23 -7.30 -1.63
C TRP A 41 -1.36 -6.68 -0.55
N ILE A 42 -1.69 -5.45 -0.19
CA ILE A 42 -1.04 -4.74 0.91
C ILE A 42 -2.09 -4.50 1.98
N THR A 43 -1.84 -5.01 3.17
CA THR A 43 -2.82 -4.90 4.27
C THR A 43 -2.79 -3.51 4.89
N ASP A 44 -3.87 -3.15 5.59
CA ASP A 44 -3.96 -1.91 6.34
C ASP A 44 -2.82 -1.78 7.37
N ARG A 45 -2.44 -2.89 7.99
CA ARG A 45 -1.32 -2.90 8.97
C ARG A 45 0.02 -2.63 8.30
N GLN A 46 0.24 -3.18 7.10
CA GLN A 46 1.47 -2.94 6.33
C GLN A 46 1.56 -1.49 5.88
N ILE A 47 0.44 -0.90 5.46
CA ILE A 47 0.39 0.52 5.08
C ILE A 47 0.76 1.39 6.27
N GLU A 48 0.17 1.12 7.43
CA GLU A 48 0.46 1.88 8.64
C GLU A 48 1.91 1.72 9.10
N ALA A 49 2.44 0.51 9.05
CA ALA A 49 3.84 0.26 9.40
C ALA A 49 4.79 1.02 8.49
N SER A 50 4.51 1.05 7.19
CA SER A 50 5.31 1.79 6.21
C SER A 50 5.25 3.30 6.46
N ARG A 51 4.05 3.83 6.72
CA ARG A 51 3.87 5.24 7.03
C ARG A 51 4.69 5.64 8.27
N VAL A 52 4.61 4.85 9.31
CA VAL A 52 5.36 5.12 10.55
C VAL A 52 6.87 5.08 10.31
N ALA A 53 7.36 4.11 9.53
CA ALA A 53 8.77 4.00 9.22
C ALA A 53 9.28 5.24 8.48
N MET A 54 8.52 5.71 7.48
CA MET A 54 8.89 6.92 6.73
C MET A 54 8.86 8.16 7.59
N THR A 55 7.79 8.36 8.36
CA THR A 55 7.65 9.58 9.15
C THR A 55 8.65 9.65 10.29
N ARG A 56 9.01 8.53 10.89
CA ARG A 56 10.04 8.51 11.92
C ARG A 56 11.41 8.89 11.38
N PHE A 57 11.73 8.47 10.17
CA PHE A 57 13.01 8.78 9.56
C PHE A 57 13.12 10.25 9.18
N VAL A 58 12.10 10.80 8.48
CA VAL A 58 12.15 12.20 8.04
C VAL A 58 11.74 13.17 9.14
N LYS A 59 11.16 12.66 10.23
CA LYS A 59 10.68 13.43 11.36
C LYS A 59 9.68 14.49 10.90
N ARG A 60 9.96 15.78 11.16
CA ARG A 60 9.06 16.87 10.77
C ARG A 60 9.50 17.57 9.48
N GLY A 61 10.54 17.06 8.83
CA GLY A 61 11.19 17.73 7.72
C GLY A 61 10.54 17.54 6.36
N GLY A 62 9.57 16.63 6.24
CA GLY A 62 9.00 16.34 4.95
C GLY A 62 7.51 16.12 5.00
N LYS A 63 6.93 15.96 3.81
CA LYS A 63 5.52 15.65 3.64
C LYS A 63 5.37 14.32 2.91
N VAL A 64 4.46 13.47 3.40
CA VAL A 64 4.24 12.12 2.88
C VAL A 64 2.78 12.00 2.45
N TRP A 65 2.56 11.44 1.27
CA TRP A 65 1.23 11.08 0.79
C TRP A 65 1.12 9.57 0.65
N ILE A 66 0.02 9.03 1.14
CA ILE A 66 -0.33 7.61 0.95
C ILE A 66 -1.29 7.55 -0.23
N ARG A 67 -0.89 6.87 -1.31
CA ARG A 67 -1.68 6.84 -2.55
C ARG A 67 -2.50 5.58 -2.72
N LEU A 68 -2.59 4.76 -1.69
CA LEU A 68 -3.43 3.57 -1.73
C LEU A 68 -4.35 3.55 -0.52
N PHE A 69 -5.44 2.83 -0.66
CA PHE A 69 -6.42 2.68 0.41
C PHE A 69 -6.90 1.24 0.45
N PRO A 70 -6.94 0.62 1.63
CA PRO A 70 -7.35 -0.78 1.77
C PRO A 70 -8.88 -0.89 1.76
N ASP A 71 -9.44 -1.09 0.58
CA ASP A 71 -10.88 -1.11 0.39
C ASP A 71 -11.45 -2.52 0.17
N LYS A 72 -10.60 -3.53 0.06
CA LYS A 72 -11.04 -4.92 -0.14
C LYS A 72 -11.02 -5.68 1.18
N PRO A 73 -12.17 -6.21 1.64
CA PRO A 73 -12.21 -7.03 2.84
C PRO A 73 -11.68 -8.43 2.55
N VAL A 74 -10.86 -8.94 3.47
CA VAL A 74 -10.37 -10.32 3.44
C VAL A 74 -10.97 -11.06 4.62
N THR A 75 -11.54 -12.22 4.35
CA THR A 75 -12.17 -13.04 5.37
C THR A 75 -11.21 -14.13 5.84
N LYS A 76 -11.33 -14.48 7.11
CA LYS A 76 -10.54 -15.53 7.72
C LYS A 76 -11.45 -16.38 8.58
N LYS A 77 -11.37 -17.70 8.37
CA LYS A 77 -12.07 -18.65 9.24
C LYS A 77 -11.19 -18.99 10.44
N PRO A 78 -11.78 -19.16 11.63
CA PRO A 78 -11.03 -19.70 12.76
C PRO A 78 -10.45 -21.08 12.42
N ALA A 79 -9.30 -21.41 12.99
CA ALA A 79 -8.63 -22.66 12.73
C ALA A 79 -9.51 -23.89 13.05
N GLU A 80 -10.45 -23.76 13.97
CA GLU A 80 -11.35 -24.82 14.41
C GLU A 80 -12.59 -24.97 13.53
N THR A 81 -12.81 -24.05 12.58
CA THR A 81 -13.98 -24.08 11.73
C THR A 81 -13.80 -25.10 10.60
N ARG A 82 -14.77 -25.99 10.43
CA ARG A 82 -14.77 -26.95 9.33
C ARG A 82 -14.88 -26.26 8.00
N MET A 83 -14.16 -26.76 7.00
CA MET A 83 -14.25 -26.28 5.63
C MET A 83 -15.67 -26.50 5.08
N GLY A 84 -16.13 -25.58 4.23
CA GLY A 84 -17.40 -25.73 3.54
C GLY A 84 -18.61 -25.10 4.22
N LYS A 85 -18.46 -24.54 5.41
CA LYS A 85 -19.57 -23.87 6.11
C LYS A 85 -19.79 -22.41 5.72
N GLY A 86 -19.43 -22.06 4.47
CA GLY A 86 -19.57 -20.69 4.00
C GLY A 86 -18.33 -19.84 4.28
N LYS A 87 -18.37 -18.59 3.83
CA LYS A 87 -17.27 -17.64 3.94
C LYS A 87 -17.15 -17.12 5.36
N GLY A 88 -15.92 -17.04 5.87
CA GLY A 88 -15.67 -16.52 7.20
C GLY A 88 -16.01 -15.05 7.36
N ALA A 89 -15.93 -14.53 8.58
CA ALA A 89 -16.14 -13.13 8.86
C ALA A 89 -14.99 -12.28 8.29
N PRO A 90 -15.23 -11.00 7.97
CA PRO A 90 -14.13 -10.09 7.58
C PRO A 90 -13.10 -10.00 8.68
N ASP A 91 -11.83 -10.20 8.33
CA ASP A 91 -10.70 -10.19 9.27
C ASP A 91 -9.91 -8.89 9.17
N HIS A 92 -9.60 -8.48 7.95
CA HIS A 92 -8.81 -7.27 7.71
C HIS A 92 -9.10 -6.72 6.32
N TRP A 93 -8.52 -5.57 6.02
CA TRP A 93 -8.69 -4.88 4.75
C TRP A 93 -7.37 -4.84 4.00
N VAL A 94 -7.43 -4.95 2.67
CA VAL A 94 -6.24 -4.89 1.82
C VAL A 94 -6.47 -3.95 0.66
N ALA A 95 -5.36 -3.38 0.17
CA ALA A 95 -5.32 -2.68 -1.10
C ALA A 95 -4.79 -3.66 -2.15
N VAL A 96 -5.52 -3.80 -3.26
CA VAL A 96 -5.06 -4.59 -4.39
C VAL A 96 -4.21 -3.69 -5.27
N VAL A 97 -2.96 -4.08 -5.52
CA VAL A 97 -2.05 -3.29 -6.33
C VAL A 97 -1.57 -4.09 -7.53
N ARG A 98 -1.32 -3.38 -8.63
CA ARG A 98 -0.77 -3.93 -9.86
C ARG A 98 0.60 -3.32 -10.13
N PRO A 99 1.47 -4.01 -10.90
CA PRO A 99 2.79 -3.46 -11.22
C PRO A 99 2.68 -2.05 -11.81
N GLY A 100 3.49 -1.13 -11.31
CA GLY A 100 3.50 0.26 -11.73
C GLY A 100 2.77 1.22 -10.81
N LYS A 101 1.99 0.74 -9.85
CA LYS A 101 1.27 1.60 -8.91
C LYS A 101 2.24 2.33 -7.99
N ILE A 102 2.05 3.63 -7.85
CA ILE A 102 2.75 4.43 -6.84
C ILE A 102 2.05 4.24 -5.51
N LEU A 103 2.78 3.78 -4.52
CA LEU A 103 2.23 3.49 -3.18
C LEU A 103 2.29 4.71 -2.27
N PHE A 104 3.43 5.38 -2.27
CA PHE A 104 3.68 6.54 -1.41
C PHE A 104 4.41 7.61 -2.20
N GLU A 105 4.22 8.86 -1.81
CA GLU A 105 4.97 10.00 -2.35
C GLU A 105 5.52 10.84 -1.21
N MET A 106 6.59 11.56 -1.49
CA MET A 106 7.29 12.37 -0.50
C MET A 106 7.88 13.61 -1.14
N GLU A 107 7.90 14.71 -0.40
CA GLU A 107 8.63 15.92 -0.80
C GLU A 107 9.13 16.66 0.43
N GLY A 108 9.96 17.68 0.19
CA GLY A 108 10.50 18.51 1.27
C GLY A 108 11.71 17.91 1.97
N VAL A 109 12.32 16.88 1.37
CA VAL A 109 13.53 16.23 1.90
C VAL A 109 14.54 16.05 0.77
N THR A 110 15.80 15.80 1.14
CA THR A 110 16.84 15.51 0.16
C THR A 110 16.59 14.14 -0.48
N ILE A 111 17.16 13.95 -1.68
CA ILE A 111 17.03 12.65 -2.36
C ILE A 111 17.63 11.51 -1.53
N THR A 112 18.72 11.77 -0.81
CA THR A 112 19.35 10.76 0.04
C THR A 112 18.41 10.34 1.17
N ASP A 113 17.79 11.30 1.84
CA ASP A 113 16.83 11.03 2.91
C ASP A 113 15.57 10.34 2.37
N ALA A 114 15.09 10.78 1.21
CA ALA A 114 13.91 10.16 0.58
C ALA A 114 14.18 8.70 0.23
N LYS A 115 15.33 8.38 -0.35
CA LYS A 115 15.70 7.00 -0.67
C LYS A 115 15.74 6.12 0.57
N GLU A 116 16.35 6.61 1.65
CA GLU A 116 16.45 5.84 2.89
C GLU A 116 15.08 5.65 3.53
N ALA A 117 14.25 6.69 3.58
CA ALA A 117 12.90 6.59 4.11
C ALA A 117 12.07 5.57 3.33
N MET A 118 12.14 5.60 2.00
CA MET A 118 11.42 4.66 1.16
C MET A 118 11.96 3.24 1.29
N ARG A 119 13.27 3.08 1.48
CA ARG A 119 13.86 1.77 1.75
C ARG A 119 13.31 1.18 3.04
N LEU A 120 13.23 1.97 4.10
CA LEU A 120 12.67 1.53 5.37
C LEU A 120 11.19 1.15 5.22
N ALA A 121 10.44 1.94 4.44
CA ALA A 121 9.04 1.62 4.16
C ALA A 121 8.90 0.31 3.39
N SER A 122 9.77 0.08 2.39
CA SER A 122 9.71 -1.11 1.55
C SER A 122 9.92 -2.40 2.35
N HIS A 123 10.69 -2.33 3.43
CA HIS A 123 10.92 -3.49 4.30
C HIS A 123 9.65 -3.92 5.05
N LYS A 124 8.64 -3.08 5.14
CA LYS A 124 7.36 -3.38 5.78
C LYS A 124 6.32 -3.91 4.79
N LEU A 125 6.67 -3.96 3.51
CA LEU A 125 5.76 -4.37 2.44
C LEU A 125 6.12 -5.76 1.94
N PRO A 126 5.12 -6.55 1.49
CA PRO A 126 5.36 -7.92 1.03
C PRO A 126 5.78 -8.01 -0.43
N LEU A 127 5.85 -6.88 -1.15
CA LEU A 127 6.06 -6.84 -2.58
C LEU A 127 7.35 -6.11 -2.91
N ARG A 128 7.93 -6.44 -4.06
CA ARG A 128 9.10 -5.73 -4.57
C ARG A 128 8.70 -4.33 -5.02
N THR A 129 9.55 -3.37 -4.70
CA THR A 129 9.30 -1.95 -4.97
C THR A 129 10.55 -1.31 -5.56
N ALA A 130 10.36 -0.13 -6.17
CA ALA A 130 11.44 0.69 -6.68
C ALA A 130 11.24 2.14 -6.25
N PHE A 131 12.33 2.80 -5.92
CA PHE A 131 12.33 4.25 -5.67
C PHE A 131 12.24 4.97 -7.01
N VAL A 132 11.36 5.96 -7.09
CA VAL A 132 11.21 6.81 -8.28
C VAL A 132 11.28 8.26 -7.88
N LYS A 133 11.73 9.09 -8.82
CA LYS A 133 11.77 10.54 -8.64
C LYS A 133 11.13 11.21 -9.84
N ARG A 134 10.62 12.42 -9.62
CA ARG A 134 10.06 13.22 -10.71
C ARG A 134 11.21 13.73 -11.57
N ASP A 135 11.04 13.60 -12.89
CA ASP A 135 12.02 14.15 -13.81
C ASP A 135 11.99 15.66 -13.75
N VAL A 136 13.17 16.28 -13.72
CA VAL A 136 13.31 17.72 -13.79
C VAL A 136 13.41 18.10 -15.25
N LEU A 137 12.47 18.88 -15.71
CA LEU A 137 12.50 19.41 -17.07
C LEU A 137 13.28 20.72 -17.10
#